data_1caf0cf9006d757980f6c66660413f58
#
_entry.id   1caf0cf9006d757980f6c66660413f58
#
_cell.length_a   1.000
_cell.length_b   1.000
_cell.length_c   1.000
_cell.angle_alpha   90.00
_cell.angle_beta   90.00
_cell.angle_gamma   90.00
#
_symmetry.space_group_name_H-M   'P 1'
#
loop_
_entity.id
_entity.type
_entity.pdbx_description
1 polymer ?
#
loop_
_entity_poly.entity_id
_entity_poly.type
_entity_poly.pdbx_seq_one_letter_code
_entity_poly.pdbx_strand_id
1 'polypeptide(L)'
;MQWTADKVQEEVVKLLQPFNPKGIEITPDTDLSADLMMDSVAAMNLVMEIEDRFEIDVPISLLPDVNSMRDLVDVVLAQLSKG
;
A
#
# COMPACT_ATOMS: atom_id res chain seq x y z
N MET A 1 9.70 -13.18 -10.78
CA MET A 1 9.25 -13.55 -9.41
C MET A 1 7.74 -13.51 -9.38
N GLN A 2 7.13 -14.51 -8.77
CA GLN A 2 5.67 -14.56 -8.66
C GLN A 2 5.23 -14.02 -7.31
N TRP A 3 4.38 -13.02 -7.32
CA TRP A 3 3.84 -12.43 -6.10
C TRP A 3 2.57 -13.16 -5.68
N THR A 4 2.50 -13.52 -4.40
CA THR A 4 1.29 -14.07 -3.78
C THR A 4 0.68 -12.98 -2.90
N ALA A 5 -0.59 -13.18 -2.50
CA ALA A 5 -1.25 -12.21 -1.62
C ALA A 5 -0.46 -12.02 -0.32
N ASP A 6 0.05 -13.10 0.25
CA ASP A 6 0.83 -13.04 1.50
C ASP A 6 2.11 -12.25 1.32
N LYS A 7 2.81 -12.47 0.22
CA LYS A 7 4.07 -11.77 -0.05
C LYS A 7 3.84 -10.30 -0.33
N VAL A 8 2.78 -9.98 -1.07
CA VAL A 8 2.40 -8.60 -1.33
C VAL A 8 2.10 -7.89 0.00
N GLN A 9 1.33 -8.53 0.87
CA GLN A 9 1.01 -7.96 2.16
C GLN A 9 2.27 -7.70 2.99
N GLU A 10 3.21 -8.64 3.04
CA GLU A 10 4.47 -8.47 3.76
C GLU A 10 5.28 -7.28 3.23
N GLU A 11 5.36 -7.16 1.91
CA GLU A 11 6.11 -6.06 1.31
C GLU A 11 5.43 -4.71 1.56
N VAL A 12 4.10 -4.68 1.48
CA VAL A 12 3.35 -3.45 1.77
C VAL A 12 3.58 -3.02 3.22
N VAL A 13 3.57 -3.96 4.16
CA VAL A 13 3.87 -3.65 5.56
C VAL A 13 5.25 -3.04 5.70
N LYS A 14 6.25 -3.58 5.01
CA LYS A 14 7.61 -3.04 5.03
C LYS A 14 7.66 -1.63 4.47
N LEU A 15 6.94 -1.39 3.37
CA LEU A 15 6.91 -0.07 2.73
C LEU A 15 6.16 0.95 3.58
N LEU A 16 5.28 0.50 4.46
CA LEU A 16 4.54 1.38 5.36
C LEU A 16 5.35 1.78 6.60
N GLN A 17 6.45 1.10 6.92
CA GLN A 17 7.22 1.40 8.13
C GLN A 17 7.66 2.85 8.22
N PRO A 18 8.17 3.50 7.16
CA PRO A 18 8.53 4.91 7.22
C PRO A 18 7.36 5.84 7.53
N PHE A 19 6.12 5.36 7.30
CA PHE A 19 4.90 6.13 7.54
C PHE A 19 4.23 5.74 8.86
N ASN A 20 4.91 4.96 9.70
CA ASN A 20 4.39 4.45 10.96
C ASN A 20 5.28 4.91 12.12
N PRO A 21 5.30 6.22 12.42
CA PRO A 21 6.21 6.75 13.45
C PRO A 21 5.86 6.27 14.85
N LYS A 22 4.62 5.90 15.10
CA LYS A 22 4.19 5.41 16.42
C LYS A 22 4.46 3.93 16.62
N GLY A 23 4.87 3.21 15.58
CA GLY A 23 5.14 1.79 15.66
C GLY A 23 3.93 0.94 15.97
N ILE A 24 2.75 1.34 15.50
CA ILE A 24 1.55 0.55 15.71
C ILE A 24 1.62 -0.73 14.89
N GLU A 25 0.87 -1.75 15.31
CA GLU A 25 0.77 -2.98 14.56
C GLU A 25 -0.05 -2.76 13.30
N ILE A 26 0.54 -3.08 12.15
CA ILE A 26 -0.14 -2.92 10.86
C ILE A 26 -0.86 -4.22 10.52
N THR A 27 -2.17 -4.14 10.39
CA THR A 27 -3.02 -5.28 10.03
C THR A 27 -3.76 -4.95 8.73
N PRO A 28 -4.43 -5.92 8.09
CA PRO A 28 -5.23 -5.61 6.91
C PRO A 28 -6.31 -4.57 7.15
N ASP A 29 -6.77 -4.44 8.39
CA ASP A 29 -7.81 -3.48 8.75
C ASP A 29 -7.26 -2.12 9.17
N THR A 30 -5.93 -1.96 9.21
CA THR A 30 -5.31 -0.68 9.55
C THR A 30 -5.75 0.40 8.56
N ASP A 31 -6.29 1.49 9.09
CA ASP A 31 -6.71 2.63 8.30
C ASP A 31 -5.49 3.52 8.03
N LEU A 32 -5.17 3.72 6.77
CA LEU A 32 -3.97 4.47 6.39
C LEU A 32 -4.06 5.93 6.81
N SER A 33 -5.25 6.49 6.75
CA SER A 33 -5.50 7.88 7.08
C SER A 33 -5.64 8.10 8.59
N ALA A 34 -6.49 7.29 9.24
CA ALA A 34 -6.79 7.46 10.66
C ALA A 34 -5.69 6.89 11.56
N ASP A 35 -5.19 5.70 11.23
CA ASP A 35 -4.23 5.01 12.11
C ASP A 35 -2.79 5.44 11.87
N LEU A 36 -2.42 5.66 10.61
CA LEU A 36 -1.06 6.09 10.25
C LEU A 36 -0.97 7.59 9.99
N MET A 37 -2.11 8.28 10.02
CA MET A 37 -2.18 9.73 9.84
C MET A 37 -1.51 10.20 8.55
N MET A 38 -1.66 9.41 7.47
CA MET A 38 -1.08 9.75 6.19
C MET A 38 -1.87 10.87 5.51
N ASP A 39 -1.16 11.90 5.08
CA ASP A 39 -1.76 12.96 4.27
C ASP A 39 -1.58 12.64 2.78
N SER A 40 -2.02 13.55 1.92
CA SER A 40 -1.93 13.36 0.47
C SER A 40 -0.49 13.20 -0.01
N VAL A 41 0.44 13.93 0.59
CA VAL A 41 1.85 13.87 0.19
C VAL A 41 2.44 12.51 0.58
N ALA A 42 2.16 12.06 1.80
CA ALA A 42 2.64 10.75 2.25
C ALA A 42 2.03 9.63 1.39
N ALA A 43 0.75 9.74 1.05
CA ALA A 43 0.09 8.75 0.21
C ALA A 43 0.73 8.68 -1.17
N MET A 44 1.06 9.83 -1.76
CA MET A 44 1.72 9.86 -3.07
C MET A 44 3.11 9.24 -3.00
N ASN A 45 3.86 9.53 -1.94
CA ASN A 45 5.18 8.94 -1.75
C ASN A 45 5.09 7.43 -1.61
N LEU A 46 4.10 6.95 -0.85
CA LEU A 46 3.88 5.51 -0.69
C LEU A 46 3.55 4.85 -2.03
N VAL A 47 2.70 5.48 -2.84
CA VAL A 47 2.36 4.95 -4.16
C VAL A 47 3.60 4.83 -5.04
N MET A 48 4.47 5.83 -5.03
CA MET A 48 5.71 5.78 -5.79
C MET A 48 6.60 4.62 -5.35
N GLU A 49 6.70 4.39 -4.04
CA GLU A 49 7.48 3.26 -3.51
C GLU A 49 6.88 1.92 -3.95
N ILE A 50 5.55 1.83 -3.95
CA ILE A 50 4.86 0.61 -4.36
C ILE A 50 5.07 0.36 -5.84
N GLU A 51 4.94 1.38 -6.67
CA GLU A 51 5.16 1.25 -8.11
C GLU A 51 6.57 0.76 -8.41
N ASP A 52 7.54 1.32 -7.71
CA ASP A 52 8.94 0.94 -7.87
C ASP A 52 9.20 -0.48 -7.38
N ARG A 53 8.64 -0.83 -6.23
CA ARG A 53 8.89 -2.14 -5.61
C ARG A 53 8.29 -3.29 -6.39
N PHE A 54 7.06 -3.10 -6.89
CA PHE A 54 6.33 -4.16 -7.61
C PHE A 54 6.40 -4.03 -9.12
N GLU A 55 7.02 -2.96 -9.61
CA GLU A 55 7.14 -2.66 -11.05
C GLU A 55 5.76 -2.62 -11.72
N ILE A 56 4.84 -1.89 -11.09
CA ILE A 56 3.47 -1.71 -11.58
C ILE A 56 3.13 -0.23 -11.68
N ASP A 57 2.03 0.07 -12.38
CA ASP A 57 1.46 1.41 -12.40
C ASP A 57 0.22 1.43 -11.52
N VAL A 58 0.12 2.43 -10.64
CA VAL A 58 -1.07 2.59 -9.82
C VAL A 58 -1.77 3.88 -10.28
N PRO A 59 -2.93 3.76 -10.94
CA PRO A 59 -3.65 4.95 -11.38
C PRO A 59 -4.08 5.81 -10.20
N ILE A 60 -3.88 7.12 -10.31
CA ILE A 60 -4.28 8.06 -9.27
C ILE A 60 -5.77 7.96 -8.98
N SER A 61 -6.57 7.64 -10.00
CA SER A 61 -8.01 7.51 -9.86
C SER A 61 -8.45 6.42 -8.88
N LEU A 62 -7.56 5.47 -8.56
CA LEU A 62 -7.86 4.41 -7.60
C LEU A 62 -7.60 4.83 -6.14
N LEU A 63 -6.83 5.90 -5.93
CA LEU A 63 -6.43 6.31 -4.58
C LEU A 63 -7.59 6.69 -3.67
N PRO A 64 -8.64 7.38 -4.14
CA PRO A 64 -9.76 7.72 -3.27
C PRO A 64 -10.48 6.51 -2.68
N ASP A 65 -10.37 5.36 -3.32
CA ASP A 65 -11.01 4.13 -2.86
C ASP A 65 -10.14 3.33 -1.90
N VAL A 66 -8.89 3.75 -1.70
CA VAL A 66 -7.95 3.06 -0.82
C VAL A 66 -8.00 3.69 0.57
N ASN A 67 -8.56 2.98 1.54
CA ASN A 67 -8.70 3.47 2.91
C ASN A 67 -7.89 2.64 3.89
N SER A 68 -7.84 1.32 3.70
CA SER A 68 -7.13 0.42 4.59
C SER A 68 -5.95 -0.24 3.88
N MET A 69 -5.10 -0.92 4.67
CA MET A 69 -4.00 -1.69 4.09
C MET A 69 -4.53 -2.77 3.16
N ARG A 70 -5.66 -3.39 3.51
CA ARG A 70 -6.29 -4.40 2.66
C ARG A 70 -6.64 -3.83 1.28
N ASP A 71 -7.20 -2.63 1.25
CA ASP A 71 -7.54 -1.98 -0.02
C ASP A 71 -6.30 -1.76 -0.87
N LEU A 72 -5.21 -1.36 -0.23
CA LEU A 72 -3.95 -1.13 -0.93
C LEU A 72 -3.39 -2.44 -1.50
N VAL A 73 -3.43 -3.51 -0.71
CA VAL A 73 -2.99 -4.83 -1.18
C VAL A 73 -3.83 -5.29 -2.37
N ASP A 74 -5.16 -5.06 -2.31
CA ASP A 74 -6.05 -5.43 -3.40
C ASP A 74 -5.70 -4.69 -4.69
N VAL A 75 -5.38 -3.40 -4.59
CA VAL A 75 -4.97 -2.60 -5.75
C VAL A 75 -3.68 -3.17 -6.34
N VAL A 76 -2.70 -3.49 -5.49
CA VAL A 76 -1.42 -4.04 -5.95
C VAL A 76 -1.65 -5.38 -6.67
N LEU A 77 -2.46 -6.25 -6.07
CA LEU A 77 -2.74 -7.56 -6.67
C LEU A 77 -3.44 -7.41 -8.02
N ALA A 78 -4.39 -6.47 -8.13
CA ALA A 78 -5.09 -6.22 -9.38
C ALA A 78 -4.13 -5.77 -10.47
N GLN A 79 -3.18 -4.90 -10.15
CA GLN A 79 -2.21 -4.42 -11.13
C GLN A 79 -1.21 -5.51 -11.51
N LEU A 80 -0.81 -6.34 -10.57
CA LEU A 80 0.08 -7.47 -10.86
C LEU A 80 -0.58 -8.48 -11.80
N SER A 81 -1.89 -8.66 -11.67
CA SER A 81 -2.64 -9.57 -12.53
C SER A 81 -2.72 -9.10 -13.98
N LYS A 82 -2.64 -7.79 -14.20
CA LYS A 82 -2.69 -7.22 -15.54
C LYS A 82 -1.37 -7.33 -16.27
N GLY A 83 -0.29 -7.40 -15.54
CA GLY A 83 1.06 -7.50 -16.09
C GLY A 83 1.42 -8.90 -16.47
#